data_06b63b4773e3c10fb3cc85b29003886a
#
_entry.id   06b63b4773e3c10fb3cc85b29003886a
#
_cell.length_a   1.000
_cell.length_b   1.000
_cell.length_c   1.000
_cell.angle_alpha   90.00
_cell.angle_beta   90.00
_cell.angle_gamma   90.00
#
_symmetry.space_group_name_H-M   'P 1'
#
loop_
_entity.id
_entity.type
_entity.pdbx_description
1 polymer ?
#
loop_
_entity_poly.entity_id
_entity_poly.type
_entity_poly.pdbx_seq_one_letter_code
_entity_poly.pdbx_strand_id
1 'polypeptide(L)'
;GLGWHRDVRKNVLRKSPEFKRFQQFLVHETEVGSISRQEAVSMLPPLFLDVRPEHLVLDMCAAPGSKTAQLIEAIHSPLTSSPDAFDPMPLGVVVANDSDTKRAHMLVHQPQRLPSPNLCVTNVDASNMPNIQVSWKGEQPSDPIEQRELKYDRILADVPCSGDGTLRKNLAIWKDWTPMNGTGLHALQLRILIRGLMLLRPGGRLVYSTCSLNPIENEAVVAAALRHFKGDVSIVDASGMLPALQRRPGMTSWKVAPGRGAHLFKGAEKT
;
A
#
# COMPACT_ATOMS: atom_id res chain seq x y z
N GLY A 1 -15.97 -0.02 -14.37
CA GLY A 1 -15.27 -1.12 -13.71
C GLY A 1 -16.24 -2.18 -13.24
N LEU A 2 -15.94 -3.46 -13.48
CA LEU A 2 -16.80 -4.57 -13.09
C LEU A 2 -16.28 -5.17 -11.79
N GLY A 3 -16.78 -4.68 -10.66
CA GLY A 3 -16.56 -5.26 -9.35
C GLY A 3 -17.82 -5.96 -8.85
N TRP A 4 -17.65 -7.15 -8.30
CA TRP A 4 -18.72 -7.89 -7.65
C TRP A 4 -18.43 -8.02 -6.18
N HIS A 5 -19.39 -7.69 -5.33
CA HIS A 5 -19.29 -7.84 -3.89
C HIS A 5 -20.16 -9.00 -3.41
N ARG A 6 -19.58 -9.86 -2.56
CA ARG A 6 -20.32 -10.92 -1.88
C ARG A 6 -19.90 -11.02 -0.42
N ASP A 7 -20.83 -10.84 0.48
CA ASP A 7 -20.61 -11.00 1.92
C ASP A 7 -20.87 -12.46 2.34
N VAL A 8 -19.90 -13.34 2.09
CA VAL A 8 -19.95 -14.75 2.51
C VAL A 8 -18.65 -15.11 3.21
N ARG A 9 -18.77 -15.67 4.41
CA ARG A 9 -17.62 -16.11 5.19
C ARG A 9 -16.85 -17.21 4.45
N LYS A 10 -15.51 -17.13 4.47
CA LYS A 10 -14.60 -18.10 3.83
C LYS A 10 -14.91 -19.56 4.21
N ASN A 11 -15.29 -19.80 5.47
CA ASN A 11 -15.64 -21.14 5.97
C ASN A 11 -16.94 -21.66 5.35
N VAL A 12 -17.92 -20.81 5.11
CA VAL A 12 -19.18 -21.16 4.44
C VAL A 12 -18.92 -21.53 3.00
N LEU A 13 -18.16 -20.71 2.27
CA LEU A 13 -17.76 -21.02 0.89
C LEU A 13 -17.04 -22.37 0.75
N ARG A 14 -16.16 -22.71 1.72
CA ARG A 14 -15.35 -23.94 1.65
C ARG A 14 -16.08 -25.19 2.09
N LYS A 15 -16.99 -25.08 3.06
CA LYS A 15 -17.61 -26.23 3.73
C LYS A 15 -19.02 -26.53 3.26
N SER A 16 -19.74 -25.55 2.68
CA SER A 16 -21.10 -25.77 2.19
C SER A 16 -21.08 -26.47 0.82
N PRO A 17 -21.80 -27.62 0.68
CA PRO A 17 -21.93 -28.30 -0.59
C PRO A 17 -22.53 -27.41 -1.70
N GLU A 18 -23.42 -26.50 -1.35
CA GLU A 18 -24.09 -25.57 -2.26
C GLU A 18 -23.11 -24.60 -2.94
N PHE A 19 -22.04 -24.21 -2.19
CA PHE A 19 -21.03 -23.29 -2.71
C PHE A 19 -19.82 -23.99 -3.32
N LYS A 20 -19.74 -25.30 -3.32
CA LYS A 20 -18.57 -26.05 -3.80
C LYS A 20 -18.20 -25.70 -5.25
N ARG A 21 -19.18 -25.68 -6.14
CA ARG A 21 -18.98 -25.31 -7.56
C ARG A 21 -18.52 -23.87 -7.72
N PHE A 22 -19.16 -22.96 -6.98
CA PHE A 22 -18.77 -21.54 -7.00
C PHE A 22 -17.36 -21.31 -6.45
N GLN A 23 -16.99 -22.03 -5.39
CA GLN A 23 -15.63 -21.96 -4.87
C GLN A 23 -14.60 -22.49 -5.88
N GLN A 24 -14.88 -23.62 -6.53
CA GLN A 24 -14.00 -24.19 -7.56
C GLN A 24 -13.84 -23.21 -8.73
N PHE A 25 -14.92 -22.60 -9.19
CA PHE A 25 -14.90 -21.54 -10.18
C PHE A 25 -13.99 -20.37 -9.74
N LEU A 26 -14.20 -19.83 -8.51
CA LEU A 26 -13.38 -18.73 -8.00
C LEU A 26 -11.88 -19.10 -7.89
N VAL A 27 -11.55 -20.34 -7.53
CA VAL A 27 -10.16 -20.80 -7.47
C VAL A 27 -9.58 -20.87 -8.87
N HIS A 28 -10.25 -21.58 -9.79
CA HIS A 28 -9.80 -21.76 -11.16
C HIS A 28 -9.59 -20.41 -11.87
N GLU A 29 -10.59 -19.53 -11.86
CA GLU A 29 -10.51 -18.23 -12.53
C GLU A 29 -9.45 -17.29 -11.89
N THR A 30 -9.17 -17.47 -10.58
CA THR A 30 -8.07 -16.74 -9.95
C THR A 30 -6.71 -17.28 -10.39
N GLU A 31 -6.57 -18.60 -10.54
CA GLU A 31 -5.33 -19.25 -10.98
C GLU A 31 -4.99 -18.93 -12.43
N VAL A 32 -6.00 -18.92 -13.31
CA VAL A 32 -5.79 -18.53 -14.71
C VAL A 32 -5.74 -17.01 -14.93
N GLY A 33 -5.94 -16.21 -13.88
CA GLY A 33 -5.83 -14.77 -13.95
C GLY A 33 -7.05 -14.03 -14.50
N SER A 34 -8.19 -14.70 -14.75
CA SER A 34 -9.41 -14.08 -15.26
C SER A 34 -10.09 -13.16 -14.25
N ILE A 35 -9.95 -13.45 -12.96
CA ILE A 35 -10.49 -12.65 -11.86
C ILE A 35 -9.45 -12.42 -10.76
N SER A 36 -9.60 -11.36 -10.00
CA SER A 36 -8.89 -11.15 -8.73
C SER A 36 -9.87 -11.08 -7.57
N ARG A 37 -9.40 -11.54 -6.40
CA ARG A 37 -10.18 -11.47 -5.17
C ARG A 37 -9.45 -10.59 -4.17
N GLN A 38 -10.12 -9.55 -3.72
CA GLN A 38 -9.56 -8.61 -2.75
C GLN A 38 -10.61 -8.22 -1.72
N GLU A 39 -10.20 -7.95 -0.50
CA GLU A 39 -11.09 -7.41 0.53
C GLU A 39 -11.38 -5.93 0.24
N ALA A 40 -12.64 -5.51 0.38
CA ALA A 40 -13.08 -4.16 0.00
C ALA A 40 -12.25 -3.05 0.68
N VAL A 41 -11.97 -3.18 1.99
CA VAL A 41 -11.13 -2.19 2.70
C VAL A 41 -9.69 -2.14 2.21
N SER A 42 -9.16 -3.28 1.73
CA SER A 42 -7.82 -3.35 1.14
C SER A 42 -7.70 -2.63 -0.21
N MET A 43 -8.83 -2.32 -0.85
CA MET A 43 -8.87 -1.56 -2.10
C MET A 43 -8.71 -0.04 -1.91
N LEU A 44 -8.90 0.45 -0.67
CA LEU A 44 -8.96 1.89 -0.40
C LEU A 44 -7.62 2.62 -0.55
N PRO A 45 -6.48 2.13 -0.02
CA PRO A 45 -5.22 2.88 -0.04
C PRO A 45 -4.77 3.31 -1.45
N PRO A 46 -4.81 2.46 -2.50
CA PRO A 46 -4.44 2.88 -3.85
C PRO A 46 -5.32 4.01 -4.41
N LEU A 47 -6.61 4.07 -4.03
CA LEU A 47 -7.52 5.10 -4.51
C LEU A 47 -7.17 6.50 -3.99
N PHE A 48 -6.54 6.59 -2.81
CA PHE A 48 -6.08 7.85 -2.24
C PHE A 48 -4.77 8.37 -2.82
N LEU A 49 -4.04 7.55 -3.58
CA LEU A 49 -2.80 7.94 -4.22
C LEU A 49 -3.00 8.89 -5.41
N ASP A 50 -4.17 8.88 -6.05
CA ASP A 50 -4.43 9.65 -7.27
C ASP A 50 -3.35 9.36 -8.34
N VAL A 51 -3.21 8.08 -8.68
CA VAL A 51 -2.24 7.61 -9.67
C VAL A 51 -2.69 8.00 -11.08
N ARG A 52 -1.74 8.45 -11.90
CA ARG A 52 -1.96 8.81 -13.30
C ARG A 52 -1.05 7.99 -14.22
N PRO A 53 -1.37 7.90 -15.51
CA PRO A 53 -0.63 7.09 -16.48
C PRO A 53 0.87 7.41 -16.60
N GLU A 54 1.26 8.63 -16.31
CA GLU A 54 2.65 9.09 -16.40
C GLU A 54 3.46 8.91 -15.11
N HIS A 55 2.82 8.49 -14.01
CA HIS A 55 3.47 8.45 -12.70
C HIS A 55 4.44 7.30 -12.53
N LEU A 56 5.57 7.57 -11.91
CA LEU A 56 6.44 6.57 -11.32
C LEU A 56 5.93 6.26 -9.90
N VAL A 57 5.48 5.03 -9.71
CA VAL A 57 4.80 4.59 -8.48
C VAL A 57 5.65 3.56 -7.75
N LEU A 58 5.78 3.68 -6.42
CA LEU A 58 6.41 2.69 -5.56
C LEU A 58 5.38 2.07 -4.61
N ASP A 59 5.28 0.75 -4.60
CA ASP A 59 4.57 -0.04 -3.58
C ASP A 59 5.62 -0.69 -2.68
N MET A 60 5.79 -0.16 -1.46
CA MET A 60 6.94 -0.49 -0.58
C MET A 60 6.83 -1.87 0.07
N CYS A 61 5.61 -2.37 0.30
CA CYS A 61 5.33 -3.64 0.97
C CYS A 61 4.24 -4.39 0.21
N ALA A 62 4.52 -4.69 -1.05
CA ALA A 62 3.54 -4.96 -2.09
C ALA A 62 2.85 -6.32 -1.98
N ALA A 63 3.53 -7.35 -1.46
CA ALA A 63 2.99 -8.70 -1.48
C ALA A 63 1.72 -8.86 -0.61
N PRO A 64 0.74 -9.60 -1.10
CA PRO A 64 0.73 -10.52 -2.25
C PRO A 64 0.48 -9.90 -3.63
N GLY A 65 0.34 -8.55 -3.78
CA GLY A 65 0.24 -7.89 -5.07
C GLY A 65 -1.16 -7.38 -5.44
N SER A 66 -2.15 -7.50 -4.58
CA SER A 66 -3.51 -7.05 -4.90
C SER A 66 -3.61 -5.53 -5.05
N LYS A 67 -2.92 -4.76 -4.21
CA LYS A 67 -2.84 -3.30 -4.32
C LYS A 67 -1.96 -2.89 -5.50
N THR A 68 -0.85 -3.60 -5.73
CA THR A 68 0.01 -3.44 -6.90
C THR A 68 -0.77 -3.57 -8.20
N ALA A 69 -1.67 -4.58 -8.30
CA ALA A 69 -2.53 -4.76 -9.46
C ALA A 69 -3.44 -3.53 -9.70
N GLN A 70 -4.00 -2.94 -8.64
CA GLN A 70 -4.77 -1.70 -8.76
C GLN A 70 -3.91 -0.51 -9.24
N LEU A 71 -2.64 -0.43 -8.81
CA LEU A 71 -1.71 0.61 -9.27
C LEU A 71 -1.38 0.43 -10.75
N ILE A 72 -1.19 -0.81 -11.22
CA ILE A 72 -1.01 -1.13 -12.63
C ILE A 72 -2.26 -0.74 -13.43
N GLU A 73 -3.45 -1.13 -12.97
CA GLU A 73 -4.71 -0.73 -13.60
C GLU A 73 -4.83 0.80 -13.70
N ALA A 74 -4.39 1.51 -12.67
CA ALA A 74 -4.46 2.98 -12.64
C ALA A 74 -3.53 3.64 -13.66
N ILE A 75 -2.29 3.16 -13.85
CA ILE A 75 -1.39 3.71 -14.87
C ILE A 75 -1.83 3.38 -16.29
N HIS A 76 -2.58 2.29 -16.51
CA HIS A 76 -3.17 1.96 -17.80
C HIS A 76 -4.54 2.62 -18.04
N SER A 77 -5.05 3.38 -17.07
CA SER A 77 -6.32 4.09 -17.23
C SER A 77 -6.17 5.24 -18.21
N PRO A 78 -7.08 5.39 -19.19
CA PRO A 78 -6.96 6.45 -20.17
C PRO A 78 -7.10 7.83 -19.53
N LEU A 79 -6.30 8.79 -20.01
CA LEU A 79 -6.39 10.21 -19.63
C LEU A 79 -7.67 10.87 -20.17
N THR A 80 -8.34 10.25 -21.14
CA THR A 80 -9.54 10.76 -21.81
C THR A 80 -10.79 10.03 -21.31
N SER A 81 -11.92 10.74 -21.34
CA SER A 81 -13.23 10.24 -20.89
C SER A 81 -13.81 9.09 -21.74
N SER A 82 -13.07 8.57 -22.71
CA SER A 82 -13.50 7.44 -23.54
C SER A 82 -13.26 6.13 -22.79
N PRO A 83 -14.30 5.35 -22.48
CA PRO A 83 -14.17 4.07 -21.80
C PRO A 83 -13.35 3.03 -22.58
N ASP A 84 -13.19 3.23 -23.88
CA ASP A 84 -12.51 2.32 -24.82
C ASP A 84 -11.04 2.71 -25.06
N ALA A 85 -10.57 3.81 -24.52
CA ALA A 85 -9.19 4.25 -24.68
C ALA A 85 -8.29 3.57 -23.63
N PHE A 86 -7.83 2.38 -23.93
CA PHE A 86 -6.75 1.71 -23.20
C PHE A 86 -5.40 2.20 -23.77
N ASP A 87 -4.53 2.75 -22.92
CA ASP A 87 -3.14 2.99 -23.31
C ASP A 87 -2.34 1.70 -23.06
N PRO A 88 -1.92 0.99 -24.11
CA PRO A 88 -1.15 -0.25 -23.96
C PRO A 88 0.26 0.01 -23.44
N MET A 89 0.78 1.23 -23.56
CA MET A 89 2.15 1.61 -23.20
C MET A 89 2.19 2.95 -22.47
N PRO A 90 1.66 3.04 -21.23
CA PRO A 90 1.75 4.27 -20.45
C PRO A 90 3.21 4.60 -20.14
N LEU A 91 3.50 5.88 -19.91
CA LEU A 91 4.84 6.34 -19.54
C LEU A 91 5.20 5.98 -18.10
N GLY A 92 4.21 5.76 -17.25
CA GLY A 92 4.38 5.43 -15.85
C GLY A 92 4.89 4.01 -15.63
N VAL A 93 5.47 3.79 -14.45
CA VAL A 93 6.00 2.48 -14.02
C VAL A 93 5.58 2.24 -12.57
N VAL A 94 5.23 1.01 -12.25
CA VAL A 94 5.02 0.55 -10.87
C VAL A 94 6.22 -0.27 -10.43
N VAL A 95 6.92 0.19 -9.40
CA VAL A 95 7.94 -0.59 -8.69
C VAL A 95 7.28 -1.23 -7.48
N ALA A 96 7.22 -2.55 -7.45
CA ALA A 96 6.60 -3.33 -6.39
C ALA A 96 7.67 -4.05 -5.57
N ASN A 97 7.78 -3.73 -4.30
CA ASN A 97 8.80 -4.25 -3.41
C ASN A 97 8.21 -5.10 -2.27
N ASP A 98 8.88 -6.18 -1.91
CA ASP A 98 8.65 -6.87 -0.64
C ASP A 98 9.97 -7.43 -0.10
N SER A 99 10.16 -7.35 1.22
CA SER A 99 11.39 -7.82 1.87
C SER A 99 11.48 -9.34 1.97
N ASP A 100 10.35 -10.05 1.97
CA ASP A 100 10.31 -11.50 2.01
C ASP A 100 10.42 -12.07 0.59
N THR A 101 11.46 -12.85 0.33
CA THR A 101 11.73 -13.43 -0.99
C THR A 101 10.58 -14.30 -1.49
N LYS A 102 9.97 -15.12 -0.62
CA LYS A 102 8.86 -15.99 -1.02
C LYS A 102 7.64 -15.16 -1.40
N ARG A 103 7.38 -14.08 -0.65
CA ARG A 103 6.29 -13.17 -0.95
C ARG A 103 6.59 -12.34 -2.21
N ALA A 104 7.82 -11.93 -2.45
CA ALA A 104 8.23 -11.25 -3.68
C ALA A 104 8.03 -12.14 -4.92
N HIS A 105 8.30 -13.45 -4.82
CA HIS A 105 7.95 -14.39 -5.89
C HIS A 105 6.43 -14.44 -6.16
N MET A 106 5.59 -14.32 -5.13
CA MET A 106 4.14 -14.23 -5.31
C MET A 106 3.72 -12.97 -6.10
N LEU A 107 4.46 -11.87 -5.94
CA LEU A 107 4.21 -10.63 -6.71
C LEU A 107 4.38 -10.84 -8.22
N VAL A 108 5.27 -11.72 -8.64
CA VAL A 108 5.45 -12.03 -10.07
C VAL A 108 4.25 -12.77 -10.64
N HIS A 109 3.59 -13.61 -9.83
CA HIS A 109 2.46 -14.44 -10.26
C HIS A 109 1.10 -13.73 -10.14
N GLN A 110 0.89 -12.92 -9.13
CA GLN A 110 -0.41 -12.28 -8.86
C GLN A 110 -0.87 -11.32 -9.98
N PRO A 111 0.01 -10.49 -10.58
CA PRO A 111 -0.37 -9.60 -11.66
C PRO A 111 -0.44 -10.27 -13.04
N GLN A 112 -0.28 -11.60 -13.18
CA GLN A 112 -0.30 -12.30 -14.48
C GLN A 112 -1.55 -12.02 -15.32
N ARG A 113 -2.68 -11.71 -14.67
CA ARG A 113 -3.89 -11.25 -15.37
C ARG A 113 -3.76 -9.86 -16.02
N LEU A 114 -2.75 -9.10 -15.61
CA LEU A 114 -2.43 -7.76 -16.10
C LEU A 114 -1.00 -7.79 -16.66
N PRO A 115 -0.80 -8.35 -17.87
CA PRO A 115 0.52 -8.40 -18.49
C PRO A 115 0.95 -6.98 -18.85
N SER A 116 1.62 -6.31 -17.92
CA SER A 116 2.10 -4.95 -18.11
C SER A 116 3.63 -4.95 -18.15
N PRO A 117 4.26 -4.35 -19.17
CA PRO A 117 5.69 -4.14 -19.20
C PRO A 117 6.14 -3.08 -18.17
N ASN A 118 5.20 -2.34 -17.61
CA ASN A 118 5.42 -1.23 -16.69
C ASN A 118 5.46 -1.67 -15.21
N LEU A 119 5.72 -2.96 -14.95
CA LEU A 119 5.92 -3.50 -13.61
C LEU A 119 7.38 -3.92 -13.41
N CYS A 120 8.00 -3.38 -12.36
CA CYS A 120 9.30 -3.83 -11.85
C CYS A 120 9.13 -4.41 -10.44
N VAL A 121 9.60 -5.63 -10.21
CA VAL A 121 9.54 -6.27 -8.88
C VAL A 121 10.92 -6.22 -8.24
N THR A 122 10.99 -5.76 -6.99
CA THR A 122 12.21 -5.69 -6.18
C THR A 122 12.06 -6.48 -4.89
N ASN A 123 13.17 -6.96 -4.33
CA ASN A 123 13.18 -7.70 -3.07
C ASN A 123 14.25 -7.12 -2.13
N VAL A 124 13.86 -6.04 -1.43
CA VAL A 124 14.72 -5.35 -0.46
C VAL A 124 13.94 -4.93 0.78
N ASP A 125 14.63 -4.69 1.90
CA ASP A 125 14.03 -4.11 3.09
C ASP A 125 13.55 -2.68 2.79
N ALA A 126 12.25 -2.44 2.87
CA ALA A 126 11.63 -1.15 2.60
C ALA A 126 12.18 -0.01 3.50
N SER A 127 12.60 -0.32 4.73
CA SER A 127 13.18 0.66 5.64
C SER A 127 14.58 1.13 5.22
N ASN A 128 15.26 0.36 4.36
CA ASN A 128 16.60 0.62 3.85
C ASN A 128 16.65 0.61 2.31
N MET A 129 15.51 0.85 1.66
CA MET A 129 15.42 0.84 0.20
C MET A 129 16.47 1.79 -0.41
N PRO A 130 17.31 1.33 -1.37
CA PRO A 130 18.41 2.14 -1.89
C PRO A 130 17.90 3.33 -2.72
N ASN A 131 18.73 4.37 -2.85
CA ASN A 131 18.55 5.37 -3.89
C ASN A 131 18.96 4.76 -5.22
N ILE A 132 18.09 4.84 -6.21
CA ILE A 132 18.36 4.35 -7.55
C ILE A 132 18.88 5.52 -8.38
N GLN A 133 20.04 5.33 -9.02
CA GLN A 133 20.57 6.28 -9.98
C GLN A 133 20.12 5.88 -11.38
N VAL A 134 19.59 6.84 -12.12
CA VAL A 134 19.18 6.64 -13.50
C VAL A 134 20.00 7.56 -14.41
N SER A 135 20.43 7.01 -15.54
CA SER A 135 21.04 7.81 -16.58
C SER A 135 19.97 8.58 -17.32
N TRP A 136 20.01 9.88 -17.20
CA TRP A 136 19.10 10.79 -17.89
C TRP A 136 19.82 11.43 -19.06
N LYS A 137 19.20 11.40 -20.23
CA LYS A 137 19.62 12.17 -21.39
C LYS A 137 18.56 13.22 -21.65
N GLY A 138 18.94 14.47 -21.85
CA GLY A 138 18.03 15.56 -22.20
C GLY A 138 17.28 15.30 -23.50
N GLU A 139 16.42 16.23 -23.90
CA GLU A 139 15.54 16.10 -25.07
C GLU A 139 16.34 16.15 -26.39
N GLN A 140 17.51 16.78 -26.39
CA GLN A 140 18.36 16.86 -27.59
C GLN A 140 19.32 15.68 -27.68
N PRO A 141 19.59 15.14 -28.88
CA PRO A 141 20.57 14.06 -29.06
C PRO A 141 21.98 14.42 -28.57
N SER A 142 22.33 15.68 -28.56
CA SER A 142 23.62 16.24 -28.11
C SER A 142 23.73 16.44 -26.62
N ASP A 143 22.63 16.33 -25.86
CA ASP A 143 22.65 16.57 -24.44
C ASP A 143 23.52 15.54 -23.71
N PRO A 144 24.26 15.96 -22.68
CA PRO A 144 25.06 15.05 -21.89
C PRO A 144 24.19 14.06 -21.13
N ILE A 145 24.70 12.86 -20.90
CA ILE A 145 24.07 11.89 -20.01
C ILE A 145 24.38 12.31 -18.56
N GLU A 146 23.35 12.66 -17.83
CA GLU A 146 23.43 12.98 -16.40
C GLU A 146 23.00 11.80 -15.55
N GLN A 147 23.61 11.62 -14.40
CA GLN A 147 23.13 10.70 -13.38
C GLN A 147 22.17 11.47 -12.47
N ARG A 148 20.94 11.00 -12.39
CA ARG A 148 19.90 11.60 -11.52
C ARG A 148 19.36 10.53 -10.57
N GLU A 149 19.12 10.97 -9.34
CA GLU A 149 18.43 10.12 -8.36
C GLU A 149 16.95 9.95 -8.72
N LEU A 150 16.51 8.71 -8.80
CA LEU A 150 15.13 8.38 -9.08
C LEU A 150 14.24 8.75 -7.88
N LYS A 151 13.27 9.60 -8.11
CA LYS A 151 12.23 9.98 -7.14
C LYS A 151 10.86 9.55 -7.65
N TYR A 152 10.01 9.11 -6.74
CA TYR A 152 8.69 8.61 -7.08
C TYR A 152 7.61 9.69 -6.98
N ASP A 153 6.65 9.65 -7.89
CA ASP A 153 5.49 10.53 -7.89
C ASP A 153 4.48 10.15 -6.83
N ARG A 154 4.31 8.84 -6.67
CA ARG A 154 3.33 8.23 -5.77
C ARG A 154 3.97 7.07 -5.02
N ILE A 155 3.75 7.01 -3.72
CA ILE A 155 4.27 5.92 -2.89
C ILE A 155 3.15 5.34 -2.05
N LEU A 156 2.98 4.02 -2.10
CA LEU A 156 2.13 3.26 -1.21
C LEU A 156 3.00 2.58 -0.14
N ALA A 157 2.75 2.89 1.11
CA ALA A 157 3.38 2.27 2.27
C ALA A 157 2.31 1.52 3.08
N ASP A 158 1.85 0.36 2.56
CA ASP A 158 0.96 -0.57 3.27
C ASP A 158 1.80 -1.48 4.15
N VAL A 159 2.18 -0.96 5.32
CA VAL A 159 3.26 -1.51 6.13
C VAL A 159 2.85 -2.76 6.93
N PRO A 160 3.82 -3.61 7.32
CA PRO A 160 3.58 -4.69 8.28
C PRO A 160 2.99 -4.12 9.56
N CYS A 161 1.93 -4.76 10.10
CA CYS A 161 1.25 -4.31 11.30
C CYS A 161 0.75 -5.50 12.14
N SER A 162 0.26 -5.22 13.35
CA SER A 162 -0.27 -6.25 14.26
C SER A 162 -1.57 -6.89 13.78
N GLY A 163 -2.26 -6.24 12.84
CA GLY A 163 -3.40 -6.81 12.13
C GLY A 163 -4.70 -6.92 12.92
N ASP A 164 -4.83 -6.26 14.05
CA ASP A 164 -6.00 -6.33 14.94
C ASP A 164 -7.30 -5.86 14.26
N GLY A 165 -7.23 -5.01 13.24
CA GLY A 165 -8.38 -4.67 12.40
C GLY A 165 -8.92 -5.85 11.56
N THR A 166 -8.20 -6.96 11.49
CA THR A 166 -8.63 -8.16 10.74
C THR A 166 -9.23 -9.27 11.62
N LEU A 167 -9.53 -8.99 12.88
CA LEU A 167 -10.08 -9.94 13.88
C LEU A 167 -11.28 -10.74 13.36
N ARG A 168 -12.16 -10.12 12.56
CA ARG A 168 -13.35 -10.77 12.00
C ARG A 168 -13.01 -11.97 11.09
N LYS A 169 -11.92 -11.88 10.36
CA LYS A 169 -11.48 -12.94 9.40
C LYS A 169 -10.38 -13.81 9.94
N ASN A 170 -9.57 -13.32 10.86
CA ASN A 170 -8.45 -14.02 11.46
C ASN A 170 -8.68 -14.16 12.97
N LEU A 171 -9.39 -15.23 13.35
CA LEU A 171 -9.76 -15.48 14.76
C LEU A 171 -8.55 -15.78 15.66
N ALA A 172 -7.39 -16.18 15.11
CA ALA A 172 -6.19 -16.41 15.90
C ALA A 172 -5.70 -15.13 16.58
N ILE A 173 -5.90 -13.97 15.98
CA ILE A 173 -5.53 -12.67 16.55
C ILE A 173 -6.19 -12.43 17.91
N TRP A 174 -7.42 -12.90 18.13
CA TRP A 174 -8.09 -12.80 19.44
C TRP A 174 -7.35 -13.52 20.58
N LYS A 175 -6.57 -14.53 20.24
CA LYS A 175 -5.80 -15.32 21.23
C LYS A 175 -4.39 -14.79 21.40
N ASP A 176 -3.77 -14.36 20.30
CA ASP A 176 -2.34 -14.16 20.22
C ASP A 176 -1.95 -12.66 20.24
N TRP A 177 -2.91 -11.74 19.99
CA TRP A 177 -2.61 -10.32 19.95
C TRP A 177 -2.43 -9.75 21.37
N THR A 178 -1.39 -8.95 21.49
CA THR A 178 -1.08 -8.16 22.69
C THR A 178 -0.71 -6.73 22.30
N PRO A 179 -0.80 -5.74 23.20
CA PRO A 179 -0.34 -4.38 22.94
C PRO A 179 1.14 -4.30 22.49
N MET A 180 1.95 -5.26 22.93
CA MET A 180 3.38 -5.34 22.54
C MET A 180 3.59 -5.64 21.06
N ASN A 181 2.63 -6.29 20.40
CA ASN A 181 2.71 -6.56 18.97
C ASN A 181 2.76 -5.24 18.16
N GLY A 182 1.89 -4.30 18.48
CA GLY A 182 1.89 -2.99 17.84
C GLY A 182 3.08 -2.12 18.24
N THR A 183 3.40 -2.08 19.55
CA THR A 183 4.54 -1.30 20.04
C THR A 183 5.86 -1.78 19.42
N GLY A 184 6.03 -3.11 19.25
CA GLY A 184 7.21 -3.69 18.62
C GLY A 184 7.39 -3.33 17.15
N LEU A 185 6.30 -3.07 16.43
CA LEU A 185 6.34 -2.72 15.01
C LEU A 185 6.49 -1.22 14.74
N HIS A 186 6.16 -0.36 15.70
CA HIS A 186 6.18 1.10 15.55
C HIS A 186 7.49 1.63 14.93
N ALA A 187 8.63 1.19 15.46
CA ALA A 187 9.93 1.67 14.99
C ALA A 187 10.23 1.26 13.54
N LEU A 188 9.82 0.05 13.14
CA LEU A 188 9.96 -0.40 11.75
C LEU A 188 9.04 0.39 10.82
N GLN A 189 7.77 0.56 11.20
CA GLN A 189 6.78 1.32 10.45
C GLN A 189 7.24 2.77 10.24
N LEU A 190 7.78 3.41 11.28
CA LEU A 190 8.33 4.77 11.18
C LEU A 190 9.51 4.84 10.20
N ARG A 191 10.46 3.88 10.27
CA ARG A 191 11.60 3.85 9.34
C ARG A 191 11.13 3.68 7.89
N ILE A 192 10.15 2.79 7.63
CA ILE A 192 9.58 2.61 6.29
C ILE A 192 8.94 3.91 5.80
N LEU A 193 8.12 4.56 6.64
CA LEU A 193 7.47 5.83 6.29
C LEU A 193 8.49 6.93 6.00
N ILE A 194 9.49 7.13 6.87
CA ILE A 194 10.56 8.11 6.65
C ILE A 194 11.29 7.81 5.34
N ARG A 195 11.66 6.53 5.12
CA ARG A 195 12.34 6.15 3.88
C ARG A 195 11.49 6.42 2.64
N GLY A 196 10.21 6.11 2.68
CA GLY A 196 9.27 6.43 1.61
C GLY A 196 9.21 7.94 1.32
N LEU A 197 9.10 8.76 2.36
CA LEU A 197 9.09 10.22 2.20
C LEU A 197 10.40 10.76 1.62
N MET A 198 11.55 10.18 1.96
CA MET A 198 12.85 10.53 1.36
C MET A 198 12.95 10.16 -0.13
N LEU A 199 12.24 9.13 -0.57
CA LEU A 199 12.19 8.69 -1.97
C LEU A 199 11.13 9.43 -2.79
N LEU A 200 10.23 10.16 -2.12
CA LEU A 200 9.17 10.93 -2.78
C LEU A 200 9.75 12.19 -3.42
N ARG A 201 9.28 12.54 -4.60
CA ARG A 201 9.62 13.84 -5.23
C ARG A 201 8.89 15.01 -4.55
N PRO A 202 9.39 16.22 -4.63
CA PRO A 202 8.62 17.40 -4.24
C PRO A 202 7.26 17.46 -4.95
N GLY A 203 6.18 17.71 -4.20
CA GLY A 203 4.81 17.67 -4.72
C GLY A 203 4.24 16.26 -4.95
N GLY A 204 5.01 15.22 -4.65
CA GLY A 204 4.52 13.85 -4.70
C GLY A 204 3.56 13.53 -3.55
N ARG A 205 2.92 12.34 -3.62
CA ARG A 205 1.97 11.89 -2.61
C ARG A 205 2.35 10.49 -2.10
N LEU A 206 2.35 10.33 -0.78
CA LEU A 206 2.51 9.04 -0.12
C LEU A 206 1.22 8.69 0.63
N VAL A 207 0.76 7.46 0.51
CA VAL A 207 -0.31 6.90 1.35
C VAL A 207 0.30 5.88 2.30
N TYR A 208 0.18 6.14 3.59
CA TYR A 208 0.52 5.20 4.65
C TYR A 208 -0.75 4.46 5.07
N SER A 209 -0.69 3.14 5.13
CA SER A 209 -1.83 2.31 5.54
C SER A 209 -1.41 1.11 6.36
N THR A 210 -2.32 0.68 7.23
CA THR A 210 -2.21 -0.54 8.03
C THR A 210 -3.56 -1.25 8.10
N CYS A 211 -3.55 -2.52 8.45
CA CYS A 211 -4.76 -3.21 8.89
C CYS A 211 -4.87 -3.29 10.43
N SER A 212 -4.27 -2.34 11.14
CA SER A 212 -4.35 -2.17 12.59
C SER A 212 -5.32 -1.06 12.97
N LEU A 213 -6.02 -1.22 14.08
CA LEU A 213 -6.83 -0.18 14.72
C LEU A 213 -6.03 0.57 15.81
N ASN A 214 -4.80 0.14 16.08
CA ASN A 214 -3.95 0.66 17.14
C ASN A 214 -3.34 2.02 16.74
N PRO A 215 -3.59 3.12 17.47
CA PRO A 215 -3.03 4.43 17.15
C PRO A 215 -1.50 4.49 17.26
N ILE A 216 -0.87 3.55 18.00
CA ILE A 216 0.59 3.44 18.04
C ILE A 216 1.17 3.07 16.67
N GLU A 217 0.44 2.31 15.87
CA GLU A 217 0.84 1.89 14.53
C GLU A 217 0.35 2.84 13.44
N ASN A 218 -0.54 3.77 13.76
CA ASN A 218 -1.16 4.71 12.82
C ASN A 218 -0.78 6.15 13.14
N GLU A 219 -1.56 6.85 13.94
CA GLU A 219 -1.38 8.27 14.22
C GLU A 219 -0.03 8.59 14.85
N ALA A 220 0.50 7.73 15.74
CA ALA A 220 1.80 7.93 16.36
C ALA A 220 2.95 7.88 15.36
N VAL A 221 2.88 6.97 14.37
CA VAL A 221 3.88 6.86 13.30
C VAL A 221 3.85 8.09 12.41
N VAL A 222 2.66 8.52 11.98
CA VAL A 222 2.49 9.72 11.14
C VAL A 222 2.97 10.98 11.89
N ALA A 223 2.58 11.15 13.16
CA ALA A 223 3.02 12.29 13.98
C ALA A 223 4.53 12.32 14.17
N ALA A 224 5.18 11.16 14.33
CA ALA A 224 6.62 11.07 14.45
C ALA A 224 7.33 11.43 13.13
N ALA A 225 6.80 11.00 11.98
CA ALA A 225 7.32 11.36 10.67
C ALA A 225 7.20 12.87 10.39
N LEU A 226 6.06 13.48 10.71
CA LEU A 226 5.87 14.93 10.56
C LEU A 226 6.89 15.73 11.40
N ARG A 227 7.13 15.31 12.64
CA ARG A 227 8.18 15.94 13.48
C ARG A 227 9.58 15.78 12.90
N HIS A 228 9.87 14.63 12.27
CA HIS A 228 11.16 14.37 11.65
C HIS A 228 11.44 15.34 10.49
N PHE A 229 10.46 15.61 9.64
CA PHE A 229 10.61 16.47 8.46
C PHE A 229 10.36 17.97 8.72
N LYS A 230 10.00 18.37 9.93
CA LYS A 230 9.93 19.77 10.40
C LYS A 230 9.18 20.75 9.46
N GLY A 231 8.16 20.29 8.77
CA GLY A 231 7.33 21.12 7.87
C GLY A 231 7.54 20.89 6.38
N ASP A 232 8.56 20.13 5.97
CA ASP A 232 8.75 19.75 4.55
C ASP A 232 7.68 18.77 4.05
N VAL A 233 6.93 18.17 4.97
CA VAL A 233 5.85 17.21 4.71
C VAL A 233 4.58 17.65 5.42
N SER A 234 3.45 17.58 4.73
CA SER A 234 2.13 17.90 5.27
C SER A 234 1.13 16.79 5.01
N ILE A 235 0.11 16.72 5.87
CA ILE A 235 -1.03 15.81 5.65
C ILE A 235 -1.96 16.42 4.59
N VAL A 236 -2.25 15.66 3.55
CA VAL A 236 -3.22 16.05 2.53
C VAL A 236 -4.62 15.75 3.04
N ASP A 237 -5.51 16.75 3.02
CA ASP A 237 -6.93 16.51 3.29
C ASP A 237 -7.55 15.70 2.15
N ALA A 238 -7.89 14.46 2.46
CA ALA A 238 -8.55 13.53 1.55
C ALA A 238 -10.07 13.44 1.79
N SER A 239 -10.66 14.35 2.56
CA SER A 239 -12.10 14.32 2.91
C SER A 239 -13.01 14.38 1.70
N GLY A 240 -12.63 15.11 0.66
CA GLY A 240 -13.33 15.20 -0.62
C GLY A 240 -13.17 13.98 -1.53
N MET A 241 -12.20 13.12 -1.28
CA MET A 241 -12.01 11.90 -2.03
C MET A 241 -12.94 10.81 -1.48
N LEU A 242 -13.64 10.10 -2.33
CA LEU A 242 -14.58 9.04 -1.97
C LEU A 242 -15.66 9.52 -0.96
N PRO A 243 -16.53 10.47 -1.33
CA PRO A 243 -17.46 11.12 -0.40
C PRO A 243 -18.49 10.16 0.22
N ALA A 244 -18.79 9.04 -0.44
CA ALA A 244 -19.67 7.99 0.11
C ALA A 244 -19.01 7.10 1.17
N LEU A 245 -17.67 7.19 1.33
CA LEU A 245 -16.94 6.40 2.31
C LEU A 245 -17.18 6.94 3.72
N GLN A 246 -17.82 6.13 4.56
CA GLN A 246 -17.93 6.44 5.98
C GLN A 246 -16.58 6.25 6.67
N ARG A 247 -16.10 7.30 7.32
CA ARG A 247 -14.80 7.32 8.00
C ARG A 247 -14.91 8.03 9.34
N ARG A 248 -13.97 7.76 10.20
CA ARG A 248 -13.79 8.49 11.47
C ARG A 248 -12.59 9.40 11.37
N PRO A 249 -12.56 10.54 12.05
CA PRO A 249 -11.36 11.34 12.18
C PRO A 249 -10.26 10.55 12.90
N GLY A 250 -9.01 10.84 12.58
CA GLY A 250 -7.86 10.29 13.30
C GLY A 250 -7.86 10.74 14.78
N MET A 251 -7.22 9.94 15.61
CA MET A 251 -7.10 10.24 17.05
C MET A 251 -6.02 11.30 17.27
N THR A 252 -6.30 12.27 18.13
CA THR A 252 -5.35 13.31 18.54
C THR A 252 -4.68 13.00 19.87
N SER A 253 -5.18 12.02 20.63
CA SER A 253 -4.62 11.56 21.89
C SER A 253 -4.94 10.08 22.10
N TRP A 254 -4.04 9.34 22.73
CA TRP A 254 -4.23 7.93 23.07
C TRP A 254 -3.41 7.56 24.32
N LYS A 255 -3.81 6.45 24.95
CA LYS A 255 -3.08 5.85 26.07
C LYS A 255 -2.15 4.76 25.54
N VAL A 256 -0.92 4.76 26.01
CA VAL A 256 0.03 3.69 25.73
C VAL A 256 0.03 2.73 26.91
N ALA A 257 -0.26 1.43 26.66
CA ALA A 257 -0.12 0.43 27.70
C ALA A 257 1.38 0.25 28.03
N PRO A 258 1.78 0.32 29.32
CA PRO A 258 3.15 0.09 29.71
C PRO A 258 3.53 -1.37 29.38
N GLY A 259 4.50 -1.56 28.50
CA GLY A 259 5.16 -2.85 28.34
C GLY A 259 6.03 -3.16 29.58
N ARG A 260 6.40 -4.41 29.78
CA ARG A 260 7.40 -4.76 30.83
C ARG A 260 8.68 -3.95 30.57
N GLY A 261 8.93 -2.92 31.38
CA GLY A 261 10.11 -2.03 31.27
C GLY A 261 9.90 -0.71 30.51
N ALA A 262 8.68 -0.40 30.04
CA ALA A 262 8.41 0.89 29.41
C ALA A 262 8.03 1.94 30.45
N HIS A 263 8.84 2.99 30.58
CA HIS A 263 8.41 4.23 31.21
C HIS A 263 7.23 4.81 30.41
N LEU A 264 6.19 5.24 31.10
CA LEU A 264 5.02 5.92 30.52
C LEU A 264 5.49 7.08 29.64
N PHE A 265 5.34 6.95 28.35
CA PHE A 265 5.42 8.11 27.47
C PHE A 265 4.22 8.99 27.79
N LYS A 266 4.45 10.15 28.39
CA LYS A 266 3.42 11.18 28.53
C LYS A 266 2.91 11.49 27.14
N GLY A 267 1.59 11.41 26.95
CA GLY A 267 0.92 11.74 25.70
C GLY A 267 1.42 13.08 25.15
N ALA A 268 1.48 13.21 23.86
CA ALA A 268 1.80 14.47 23.21
C ALA A 268 0.79 15.52 23.68
N GLU A 269 1.24 16.44 24.53
CA GLU A 269 0.49 17.65 24.81
C GLU A 269 0.41 18.48 23.52
N LYS A 270 -0.76 19.03 23.31
CA LYS A 270 -1.12 19.87 22.16
C LYS A 270 -0.01 20.86 21.81
N THR A 271 0.43 20.83 20.58
CA THR A 271 0.95 21.99 19.86
C THR A 271 0.11 22.23 18.63
#